data_f9db7e1507cb3acd8a4d489641810ec5
#
_entry.id   f9db7e1507cb3acd8a4d489641810ec5
#
_cell.length_a   1.000
_cell.length_b   1.000
_cell.length_c   1.000
_cell.angle_alpha   90.00
_cell.angle_beta   90.00
_cell.angle_gamma   90.00
#
_symmetry.space_group_name_H-M   'P 1'
#
loop_
_entity.id
_entity.type
_entity.pdbx_description
1 polymer ?
#
loop_
_entity_poly.entity_id
_entity_poly.type
_entity_poly.pdbx_seq_one_letter_code
_entity_poly.pdbx_strand_id
1 'polypeptide(L)'
;MAERYGSEIKDYLPEVDRVAGFGVHVSLTKKSAIPEFDLLNLPRPESSKPWAYLKVAEGCDRACGFCAIPSFRGPQRSRDMNSMLEEVDSLDVKEVVLVAQDLAAYGRDQGVGEKSIIPLIEEIRKRVDWVRLLYIYPSELNQRLIDAMCSLTVPYFDLSLQHVSPSLLRKMKRWGDAERFRDLIYKIRKSYPDAAFRSNFIVGYPGETEEDHDELIDFIKEMQLDWCGFFSFSDEEGTYASGLENKIDKSLIIERLKELSYLQDEITSSKRNALIGEKISVLVDSHGVGRTYREAPDIDGIVSVPDSCRVGEFTDLIVKGSLGPDLEADLT
;
A
#
# COMPACT_ATOMS: atom_id res chain seq x y z
N MET A 1 18.66 4.53 4.67
CA MET A 1 19.61 5.34 5.44
C MET A 1 21.04 5.08 4.99
N ALA A 2 21.61 3.88 5.16
CA ALA A 2 23.03 3.61 4.83
C ALA A 2 23.41 3.88 3.37
N GLU A 3 22.57 3.56 2.39
CA GLU A 3 22.84 3.83 0.98
C GLU A 3 22.83 5.32 0.63
N ARG A 4 21.97 6.09 1.30
CA ARG A 4 21.77 7.50 0.98
C ARG A 4 22.68 8.43 1.75
N TYR A 5 22.94 8.11 3.02
CA TYR A 5 23.66 8.97 3.96
C TYR A 5 24.89 8.30 4.56
N GLY A 6 25.38 7.21 3.96
CA GLY A 6 26.45 6.39 4.53
C GLY A 6 27.76 7.13 4.82
N SER A 7 28.11 8.12 3.99
CA SER A 7 29.27 9.00 4.25
C SER A 7 29.04 9.95 5.41
N GLU A 8 27.82 10.45 5.59
CA GLU A 8 27.47 11.43 6.61
C GLU A 8 27.21 10.77 7.96
N ILE A 9 26.76 9.51 8.00
CA ILE A 9 26.45 8.78 9.24
C ILE A 9 27.66 8.78 10.19
N LYS A 10 28.88 8.62 9.69
CA LYS A 10 30.10 8.64 10.50
C LYS A 10 30.39 10.00 11.12
N ASP A 11 30.00 11.08 10.46
CA ASP A 11 30.21 12.43 10.93
C ASP A 11 29.25 12.78 12.08
N TYR A 12 28.02 12.22 12.04
CA TYR A 12 27.00 12.42 13.08
C TYR A 12 27.03 11.39 14.21
N LEU A 13 27.56 10.19 13.93
CA LEU A 13 27.63 9.07 14.87
C LEU A 13 29.09 8.53 14.88
N PRO A 14 30.00 9.19 15.59
CA PRO A 14 31.44 8.83 15.60
C PRO A 14 31.72 7.44 16.19
N GLU A 15 30.77 6.86 16.95
CA GLU A 15 30.83 5.49 17.45
C GLU A 15 30.60 4.41 16.39
N VAL A 16 30.19 4.81 15.16
CA VAL A 16 29.97 3.88 14.06
C VAL A 16 31.28 3.57 13.32
N ASP A 17 31.82 2.38 13.49
CA ASP A 17 33.06 1.95 12.83
C ASP A 17 32.89 1.82 11.30
N ARG A 18 31.76 1.29 10.85
CA ARG A 18 31.50 1.03 9.43
C ARG A 18 30.04 1.18 9.06
N VAL A 19 29.79 1.88 7.96
CA VAL A 19 28.49 1.93 7.29
C VAL A 19 28.55 1.07 6.04
N ALA A 20 27.61 0.15 5.89
CA ALA A 20 27.49 -0.70 4.71
C ALA A 20 26.12 -0.49 4.06
N GLY A 21 26.09 -0.44 2.74
CA GLY A 21 24.87 -0.41 1.95
C GLY A 21 24.11 -1.71 1.98
N PHE A 22 22.92 -1.69 1.40
CA PHE A 22 22.07 -2.86 1.29
C PHE A 22 22.74 -3.96 0.45
N GLY A 23 22.84 -5.17 0.99
CA GLY A 23 23.49 -6.29 0.31
C GLY A 23 25.03 -6.29 0.34
N VAL A 24 25.65 -5.34 1.06
CA VAL A 24 27.10 -5.31 1.25
C VAL A 24 27.50 -6.14 2.46
N HIS A 25 28.43 -7.09 2.26
CA HIS A 25 28.98 -7.89 3.35
C HIS A 25 29.68 -7.02 4.40
N VAL A 26 29.26 -7.19 5.66
CA VAL A 26 29.96 -6.60 6.81
C VAL A 26 30.63 -7.73 7.59
N SER A 27 31.96 -7.75 7.59
CA SER A 27 32.74 -8.61 8.47
C SER A 27 33.04 -7.88 9.78
N LEU A 28 32.62 -8.45 10.90
CA LEU A 28 32.89 -7.90 12.24
C LEU A 28 34.29 -8.25 12.74
N THR A 29 34.92 -9.29 12.17
CA THR A 29 36.30 -9.66 12.45
C THR A 29 36.93 -10.20 11.18
N LYS A 30 38.31 -10.18 11.07
CA LYS A 30 39.05 -10.75 9.94
C LYS A 30 38.78 -12.26 9.72
N LYS A 31 38.07 -12.94 10.61
CA LYS A 31 37.87 -14.40 10.58
C LYS A 31 36.40 -14.86 10.52
N SER A 32 35.42 -13.97 10.67
CA SER A 32 34.01 -14.33 10.56
C SER A 32 33.40 -13.57 9.37
N ALA A 33 33.32 -14.23 8.23
CA ALA A 33 32.39 -13.78 7.20
C ALA A 33 30.97 -13.95 7.78
N ILE A 34 30.22 -12.86 7.90
CA ILE A 34 28.78 -12.99 8.10
C ILE A 34 28.29 -13.73 6.85
N PRO A 35 27.52 -14.82 7.00
CA PRO A 35 26.95 -15.52 5.86
C PRO A 35 26.31 -14.51 4.90
N GLU A 36 26.41 -14.78 3.62
CA GLU A 36 25.71 -13.99 2.61
C GLU A 36 24.21 -14.07 2.91
N PHE A 37 23.69 -13.04 3.56
CA PHE A 37 22.24 -12.98 3.80
C PHE A 37 21.59 -12.60 2.48
N ASP A 38 20.75 -13.46 2.00
CA ASP A 38 19.78 -13.10 1.00
C ASP A 38 18.72 -12.21 1.66
N LEU A 39 18.95 -10.88 1.61
CA LEU A 39 18.07 -9.88 2.21
C LEU A 39 16.65 -9.91 1.64
N LEU A 40 16.47 -10.57 0.51
CA LEU A 40 15.16 -10.78 -0.10
C LEU A 40 14.39 -11.90 0.61
N ASN A 41 15.09 -12.92 1.09
CA ASN A 41 14.54 -14.13 1.73
C ASN A 41 14.93 -14.26 3.22
N LEU A 42 15.19 -13.15 3.91
CA LEU A 42 15.45 -13.19 5.34
C LEU A 42 14.27 -13.81 6.10
N PRO A 43 14.54 -14.72 7.06
CA PRO A 43 13.52 -15.20 7.98
C PRO A 43 12.82 -14.03 8.67
N ARG A 44 11.52 -14.11 8.79
CA ARG A 44 10.72 -13.10 9.48
C ARG A 44 10.37 -13.61 10.87
N PRO A 45 10.21 -12.70 11.85
CA PRO A 45 9.65 -13.10 13.13
C PRO A 45 8.23 -13.64 12.93
N GLU A 46 7.85 -14.60 13.74
CA GLU A 46 6.49 -15.10 13.81
C GLU A 46 5.52 -13.96 14.06
N SER A 47 4.41 -13.95 13.34
CA SER A 47 3.34 -13.00 13.59
C SER A 47 2.56 -13.39 14.83
N SER A 48 2.36 -12.45 15.75
CA SER A 48 1.40 -12.60 16.85
C SER A 48 -0.03 -12.24 16.45
N LYS A 49 -0.23 -11.82 15.18
CA LYS A 49 -1.50 -11.43 14.60
C LYS A 49 -1.99 -12.50 13.64
N PRO A 50 -3.30 -12.60 13.38
CA PRO A 50 -3.86 -13.55 12.41
C PRO A 50 -3.60 -13.13 10.95
N TRP A 51 -2.69 -12.20 10.73
CA TRP A 51 -2.26 -11.74 9.42
C TRP A 51 -0.76 -11.46 9.39
N ALA A 52 -0.18 -11.48 8.19
CA ALA A 52 1.23 -11.16 7.96
C ALA A 52 1.46 -10.48 6.62
N TYR A 53 2.43 -9.57 6.59
CA TYR A 53 2.94 -9.04 5.33
C TYR A 53 3.88 -10.04 4.66
N LEU A 54 3.68 -10.29 3.37
CA LEU A 54 4.59 -11.08 2.54
C LEU A 54 5.23 -10.15 1.50
N LYS A 55 6.53 -9.89 1.66
CA LYS A 55 7.28 -9.17 0.64
C LYS A 55 7.53 -10.09 -0.55
N VAL A 56 7.02 -9.71 -1.74
CA VAL A 56 7.14 -10.52 -2.95
C VAL A 56 8.24 -10.05 -3.89
N ALA A 57 8.66 -8.79 -3.78
CA ALA A 57 9.76 -8.21 -4.55
C ALA A 57 10.42 -7.06 -3.80
N GLU A 58 11.62 -6.67 -4.22
CA GLU A 58 12.39 -5.53 -3.72
C GLU A 58 12.92 -4.71 -4.90
N GLY A 59 12.96 -3.38 -4.75
CA GLY A 59 13.37 -2.46 -5.80
C GLY A 59 12.23 -2.09 -6.74
N CYS A 60 12.47 -1.21 -7.70
CA CYS A 60 11.44 -0.73 -8.62
C CYS A 60 12.07 -0.20 -9.91
N ASP A 61 11.51 -0.60 -11.06
CA ASP A 61 11.95 -0.15 -12.38
C ASP A 61 11.22 1.12 -12.84
N ARG A 62 10.28 1.65 -12.03
CA ARG A 62 9.56 2.89 -12.36
C ARG A 62 10.48 4.11 -12.19
N ALA A 63 10.27 5.10 -13.05
CA ALA A 63 11.03 6.35 -13.05
C ALA A 63 10.20 7.53 -12.51
N CYS A 64 9.38 7.30 -11.47
CA CYS A 64 8.55 8.36 -10.88
C CYS A 64 9.41 9.55 -10.44
N GLY A 65 9.01 10.76 -10.87
CA GLY A 65 9.83 11.96 -10.73
C GLY A 65 10.14 12.39 -9.29
N PHE A 66 9.36 11.94 -8.32
CA PHE A 66 9.51 12.26 -6.90
C PHE A 66 10.16 11.14 -6.08
N CYS A 67 10.41 9.98 -6.68
CA CYS A 67 10.76 8.78 -5.93
C CYS A 67 12.25 8.47 -5.98
N ALA A 68 12.88 8.37 -4.81
CA ALA A 68 14.28 8.00 -4.66
C ALA A 68 14.51 6.48 -4.57
N ILE A 69 13.48 5.65 -4.51
CA ILE A 69 13.57 4.19 -4.33
C ILE A 69 14.55 3.52 -5.31
N PRO A 70 14.48 3.78 -6.63
CA PRO A 70 15.38 3.13 -7.57
C PRO A 70 16.87 3.39 -7.30
N SER A 71 17.20 4.57 -6.74
CA SER A 71 18.60 4.96 -6.49
C SER A 71 19.27 4.19 -5.35
N PHE A 72 18.49 3.67 -4.37
CA PHE A 72 19.06 2.97 -3.21
C PHE A 72 18.53 1.55 -3.01
N ARG A 73 17.39 1.18 -3.60
CA ARG A 73 16.88 -0.20 -3.61
C ARG A 73 17.27 -0.95 -4.89
N GLY A 74 17.63 -0.22 -5.93
CA GLY A 74 17.97 -0.75 -7.24
C GLY A 74 16.75 -1.21 -8.06
N PRO A 75 17.00 -1.93 -9.17
CA PRO A 75 15.96 -2.48 -10.01
C PRO A 75 15.12 -3.51 -9.25
N GLN A 76 13.92 -3.78 -9.77
CA GLN A 76 13.04 -4.78 -9.19
C GLN A 76 13.67 -6.17 -9.22
N ARG A 77 13.57 -6.86 -8.11
CA ARG A 77 13.98 -8.26 -7.93
C ARG A 77 12.85 -9.02 -7.27
N SER A 78 12.24 -9.91 -8.02
CA SER A 78 11.15 -10.76 -7.55
C SER A 78 11.68 -11.93 -6.74
N ARG A 79 10.99 -12.31 -5.69
CA ARG A 79 11.28 -13.52 -4.92
C ARG A 79 10.84 -14.77 -5.68
N ASP A 80 11.53 -15.87 -5.45
CA ASP A 80 11.10 -17.17 -5.93
C ASP A 80 9.77 -17.59 -5.30
N MET A 81 8.87 -18.14 -6.13
CA MET A 81 7.53 -18.52 -5.69
C MET A 81 7.57 -19.61 -4.60
N ASN A 82 8.41 -20.64 -4.75
CA ASN A 82 8.46 -21.72 -3.78
C ASN A 82 8.93 -21.24 -2.42
N SER A 83 9.95 -20.36 -2.40
CA SER A 83 10.45 -19.75 -1.16
C SER A 83 9.36 -18.95 -0.43
N MET A 84 8.49 -18.25 -1.18
CA MET A 84 7.36 -17.52 -0.60
C MET A 84 6.26 -18.46 -0.10
N LEU A 85 5.99 -19.54 -0.82
CA LEU A 85 5.00 -20.53 -0.39
C LEU A 85 5.46 -21.29 0.86
N GLU A 86 6.75 -21.63 0.98
CA GLU A 86 7.35 -22.19 2.20
C GLU A 86 7.21 -21.22 3.39
N GLU A 87 7.44 -19.90 3.15
CA GLU A 87 7.21 -18.88 4.18
C GLU A 87 5.74 -18.85 4.59
N VAL A 88 4.79 -18.83 3.65
CA VAL A 88 3.35 -18.83 3.94
C VAL A 88 2.94 -20.11 4.70
N ASP A 89 3.46 -21.27 4.31
CA ASP A 89 3.18 -22.54 4.99
C ASP A 89 3.71 -22.58 6.44
N SER A 90 4.71 -21.76 6.76
CA SER A 90 5.23 -21.60 8.14
C SER A 90 4.44 -20.62 9.00
N LEU A 91 3.55 -19.82 8.39
CA LEU A 91 2.75 -18.82 9.11
C LEU A 91 1.40 -19.43 9.56
N ASP A 92 1.04 -19.22 10.80
CA ASP A 92 -0.30 -19.53 11.33
C ASP A 92 -1.18 -18.29 11.25
N VAL A 93 -1.55 -17.91 10.01
CA VAL A 93 -2.31 -16.67 9.72
C VAL A 93 -3.53 -16.93 8.84
N LYS A 94 -4.52 -16.08 8.97
CA LYS A 94 -5.74 -16.07 8.13
C LYS A 94 -5.64 -15.16 6.92
N GLU A 95 -4.83 -14.10 7.02
CA GLU A 95 -4.62 -13.13 5.94
C GLU A 95 -3.14 -12.98 5.62
N VAL A 96 -2.82 -13.01 4.32
CA VAL A 96 -1.51 -12.61 3.81
C VAL A 96 -1.65 -11.34 2.97
N VAL A 97 -0.89 -10.31 3.33
CA VAL A 97 -0.84 -9.03 2.64
C VAL A 97 0.41 -8.97 1.76
N LEU A 98 0.22 -9.02 0.44
CA LEU A 98 1.31 -8.96 -0.53
C LEU A 98 1.82 -7.54 -0.67
N VAL A 99 3.13 -7.34 -0.51
CA VAL A 99 3.76 -6.03 -0.59
C VAL A 99 5.01 -6.04 -1.48
N ALA A 100 5.16 -4.97 -2.25
CA ALA A 100 6.35 -4.61 -3.03
C ALA A 100 6.31 -3.11 -3.34
N GLN A 101 7.38 -2.54 -3.88
CA GLN A 101 7.36 -1.17 -4.39
C GLN A 101 6.51 -1.02 -5.68
N ASP A 102 6.44 -2.08 -6.49
CA ASP A 102 5.51 -2.23 -7.62
C ASP A 102 5.05 -3.69 -7.68
N LEU A 103 3.93 -3.96 -7.02
CA LEU A 103 3.42 -5.33 -6.87
C LEU A 103 3.04 -5.96 -8.21
N ALA A 104 2.42 -5.19 -9.11
CA ALA A 104 1.95 -5.68 -10.40
C ALA A 104 3.09 -6.03 -11.37
N ALA A 105 4.32 -5.58 -11.09
CA ALA A 105 5.50 -5.94 -11.86
C ALA A 105 6.18 -7.24 -11.41
N TYR A 106 5.67 -7.93 -10.38
CA TYR A 106 6.22 -9.20 -9.90
C TYR A 106 6.45 -10.20 -11.05
N GLY A 107 7.63 -10.80 -11.09
CA GLY A 107 8.04 -11.83 -12.04
C GLY A 107 8.56 -11.32 -13.39
N ARG A 108 8.48 -10.02 -13.69
CA ARG A 108 8.99 -9.48 -14.97
C ARG A 108 10.48 -9.70 -15.14
N ASP A 109 11.24 -9.54 -14.07
CA ASP A 109 12.69 -9.78 -14.02
C ASP A 109 13.06 -11.27 -14.16
N GLN A 110 12.10 -12.17 -13.92
CA GLN A 110 12.25 -13.62 -14.09
C GLN A 110 11.79 -14.12 -15.46
N GLY A 111 11.39 -13.23 -16.36
CA GLY A 111 10.96 -13.57 -17.73
C GLY A 111 9.55 -14.19 -17.83
N VAL A 112 8.77 -14.23 -16.76
CA VAL A 112 7.40 -14.77 -16.77
C VAL A 112 6.32 -13.74 -17.15
N GLY A 113 6.70 -12.47 -17.27
CA GLY A 113 5.85 -11.38 -17.74
C GLY A 113 4.83 -10.86 -16.73
N GLU A 114 4.00 -9.92 -17.17
CA GLU A 114 3.06 -9.13 -16.34
C GLU A 114 1.97 -9.93 -15.62
N LYS A 115 1.79 -11.18 -15.99
CA LYS A 115 0.70 -12.05 -15.47
C LYS A 115 1.14 -12.98 -14.35
N SER A 116 2.38 -12.92 -13.95
CA SER A 116 2.95 -13.86 -12.97
C SER A 116 2.42 -13.70 -11.56
N ILE A 117 1.91 -12.53 -11.18
CA ILE A 117 1.31 -12.31 -9.86
C ILE A 117 0.05 -13.17 -9.67
N ILE A 118 -0.71 -13.47 -10.72
CA ILE A 118 -1.95 -14.26 -10.62
C ILE A 118 -1.68 -15.69 -10.16
N PRO A 119 -0.74 -16.46 -10.76
CA PRO A 119 -0.37 -17.78 -10.26
C PRO A 119 0.10 -17.77 -8.80
N LEU A 120 0.83 -16.73 -8.38
CA LEU A 120 1.23 -16.59 -6.98
C LEU A 120 0.01 -16.41 -6.07
N ILE A 121 -0.93 -15.56 -6.46
CA ILE A 121 -2.18 -15.36 -5.72
C ILE A 121 -2.96 -16.68 -5.60
N GLU A 122 -3.10 -17.43 -6.71
CA GLU A 122 -3.79 -18.72 -6.76
C GLU A 122 -3.19 -19.73 -5.78
N GLU A 123 -1.85 -19.79 -5.68
CA GLU A 123 -1.17 -20.71 -4.77
C GLU A 123 -1.27 -20.26 -3.30
N ILE A 124 -1.16 -18.98 -3.01
CA ILE A 124 -1.31 -18.46 -1.65
C ILE A 124 -2.76 -18.63 -1.16
N ARG A 125 -3.75 -18.39 -2.02
CA ARG A 125 -5.18 -18.54 -1.67
C ARG A 125 -5.58 -19.97 -1.26
N LYS A 126 -4.83 -20.99 -1.67
CA LYS A 126 -5.03 -22.36 -1.20
C LYS A 126 -4.60 -22.58 0.26
N ARG A 127 -3.84 -21.66 0.84
CA ARG A 127 -3.20 -21.76 2.16
C ARG A 127 -3.81 -20.86 3.21
N VAL A 128 -4.37 -19.72 2.78
CA VAL A 128 -4.95 -18.72 3.68
C VAL A 128 -6.33 -18.28 3.21
N ASP A 129 -7.14 -17.79 4.15
CA ASP A 129 -8.51 -17.38 3.87
C ASP A 129 -8.59 -16.03 3.13
N TRP A 130 -7.68 -15.11 3.43
CA TRP A 130 -7.60 -13.80 2.78
C TRP A 130 -6.22 -13.53 2.19
N VAL A 131 -6.21 -13.04 0.96
CA VAL A 131 -5.04 -12.48 0.31
C VAL A 131 -5.36 -11.03 -0.02
N ARG A 132 -4.49 -10.11 0.34
CA ARG A 132 -4.64 -8.68 0.04
C ARG A 132 -3.45 -8.18 -0.77
N LEU A 133 -3.72 -7.31 -1.74
CA LEU A 133 -2.70 -6.67 -2.57
C LEU A 133 -2.63 -5.17 -2.22
N LEU A 134 -1.42 -4.68 -1.93
CA LEU A 134 -1.18 -3.25 -1.74
C LEU A 134 -0.24 -2.70 -2.83
N TYR A 135 -0.25 -1.38 -3.02
CA TYR A 135 0.64 -0.65 -3.93
C TYR A 135 0.52 -1.06 -5.40
N ILE A 136 -0.71 -1.05 -5.93
CA ILE A 136 -0.97 -1.38 -7.33
C ILE A 136 -0.81 -0.15 -8.20
N TYR A 137 0.03 -0.26 -9.22
CA TYR A 137 0.19 0.79 -10.23
C TYR A 137 -1.01 0.74 -11.19
N PRO A 138 -1.78 1.83 -11.37
CA PRO A 138 -3.08 1.79 -12.07
C PRO A 138 -3.02 1.28 -13.51
N SER A 139 -1.93 1.56 -14.27
CA SER A 139 -1.80 1.10 -15.66
C SER A 139 -1.69 -0.41 -15.81
N GLU A 140 -1.38 -1.12 -14.74
CA GLU A 140 -1.22 -2.58 -14.74
C GLU A 140 -2.54 -3.33 -14.54
N LEU A 141 -3.59 -2.62 -14.12
CA LEU A 141 -4.91 -3.21 -13.88
C LEU A 141 -5.64 -3.50 -15.20
N ASN A 142 -5.28 -4.61 -15.82
CA ASN A 142 -6.08 -5.17 -16.90
C ASN A 142 -7.26 -6.01 -16.36
N GLN A 143 -8.22 -6.34 -17.22
CA GLN A 143 -9.42 -7.08 -16.80
C GLN A 143 -9.10 -8.38 -16.08
N ARG A 144 -8.11 -9.13 -16.56
CA ARG A 144 -7.71 -10.41 -15.96
C ARG A 144 -7.21 -10.25 -14.53
N LEU A 145 -6.44 -9.20 -14.24
CA LEU A 145 -5.97 -8.93 -12.88
C LEU A 145 -7.13 -8.45 -11.98
N ILE A 146 -8.03 -7.60 -12.50
CA ILE A 146 -9.23 -7.18 -11.79
C ILE A 146 -10.08 -8.39 -11.40
N ASP A 147 -10.36 -9.28 -12.33
CA ASP A 147 -11.16 -10.48 -12.06
C ASP A 147 -10.49 -11.40 -11.04
N ALA A 148 -9.16 -11.57 -11.15
CA ALA A 148 -8.40 -12.35 -10.19
C ALA A 148 -8.43 -11.71 -8.78
N MET A 149 -8.27 -10.40 -8.68
CA MET A 149 -8.36 -9.70 -7.40
C MET A 149 -9.74 -9.85 -6.75
N CYS A 150 -10.80 -9.80 -7.52
CA CYS A 150 -12.16 -9.92 -6.98
C CYS A 150 -12.57 -11.37 -6.65
N SER A 151 -11.98 -12.36 -7.31
CA SER A 151 -12.33 -13.79 -7.13
C SER A 151 -11.38 -14.56 -6.21
N LEU A 152 -10.12 -14.18 -6.17
CA LEU A 152 -9.07 -14.90 -5.44
C LEU A 152 -8.54 -14.13 -4.22
N THR A 153 -8.76 -12.81 -4.17
CA THR A 153 -8.30 -11.97 -3.05
C THR A 153 -9.48 -11.26 -2.42
N VAL A 154 -9.24 -10.54 -1.34
CA VAL A 154 -10.23 -9.58 -0.86
C VAL A 154 -10.41 -8.48 -1.91
N PRO A 155 -11.66 -8.05 -2.22
CA PRO A 155 -11.93 -7.05 -3.25
C PRO A 155 -11.55 -5.63 -2.77
N TYR A 156 -10.27 -5.44 -2.53
CA TYR A 156 -9.66 -4.21 -2.01
C TYR A 156 -8.59 -3.73 -2.98
N PHE A 157 -8.77 -2.52 -3.50
CA PHE A 157 -7.93 -1.92 -4.53
C PHE A 157 -7.14 -0.74 -3.96
N ASP A 158 -5.89 -0.98 -3.55
CA ASP A 158 -4.95 0.08 -3.16
C ASP A 158 -4.24 0.62 -4.41
N LEU A 159 -4.79 1.70 -4.97
CA LEU A 159 -4.34 2.29 -6.22
C LEU A 159 -3.36 3.45 -5.95
N SER A 160 -2.14 3.34 -6.45
CA SER A 160 -1.15 4.41 -6.35
C SER A 160 -1.43 5.51 -7.39
N LEU A 161 -2.47 6.35 -7.21
CA LEU A 161 -2.84 7.40 -8.17
C LEU A 161 -1.88 8.59 -8.13
N GLN A 162 -1.54 9.07 -6.94
CA GLN A 162 -0.61 10.15 -6.62
C GLN A 162 -1.13 11.58 -6.91
N HIS A 163 -1.87 11.79 -7.97
CA HIS A 163 -2.60 13.00 -8.35
C HIS A 163 -3.59 12.64 -9.47
N VAL A 164 -4.42 13.61 -9.92
CA VAL A 164 -5.37 13.42 -11.03
C VAL A 164 -5.12 14.36 -12.19
N SER A 165 -4.49 15.52 -11.95
CA SER A 165 -4.15 16.50 -13.00
C SER A 165 -3.19 15.91 -14.02
N PRO A 166 -3.53 15.96 -15.33
CA PRO A 166 -2.67 15.47 -16.39
C PRO A 166 -1.32 16.20 -16.47
N SER A 167 -1.29 17.48 -16.08
CA SER A 167 -0.10 18.32 -16.09
C SER A 167 0.91 17.85 -15.03
N LEU A 168 0.44 17.60 -13.80
CA LEU A 168 1.24 17.14 -12.70
C LEU A 168 1.68 15.69 -12.87
N LEU A 169 0.78 14.81 -13.32
CA LEU A 169 1.13 13.40 -13.56
C LEU A 169 2.23 13.26 -14.61
N ARG A 170 2.24 14.08 -15.66
CA ARG A 170 3.37 14.13 -16.61
C ARG A 170 4.68 14.57 -15.95
N LYS A 171 4.66 15.62 -15.09
CA LYS A 171 5.84 16.04 -14.32
C LYS A 171 6.28 14.98 -13.32
N MET A 172 5.34 14.25 -12.71
CA MET A 172 5.60 13.10 -11.85
C MET A 172 6.10 11.86 -12.61
N LYS A 173 6.12 11.90 -13.95
CA LYS A 173 6.39 10.73 -14.82
C LYS A 173 5.47 9.55 -14.49
N ARG A 174 4.19 9.85 -14.32
CA ARG A 174 3.14 8.89 -13.98
C ARG A 174 2.13 8.77 -15.11
N TRP A 175 1.55 7.58 -15.22
CA TRP A 175 0.44 7.30 -16.11
C TRP A 175 -0.88 7.74 -15.48
N GLY A 176 -1.78 8.26 -16.32
CA GLY A 176 -3.17 8.51 -15.95
C GLY A 176 -3.56 9.98 -16.02
N ASP A 177 -4.79 10.21 -15.70
CA ASP A 177 -5.50 11.47 -15.52
C ASP A 177 -6.84 11.18 -14.83
N ALA A 178 -7.59 12.23 -14.46
CA ALA A 178 -8.88 12.08 -13.79
C ALA A 178 -9.86 11.20 -14.57
N GLU A 179 -9.97 11.36 -15.89
CA GLU A 179 -10.90 10.61 -16.74
C GLU A 179 -10.59 9.11 -16.74
N ARG A 180 -9.33 8.75 -16.99
CA ARG A 180 -8.88 7.34 -16.98
C ARG A 180 -9.06 6.67 -15.62
N PHE A 181 -8.83 7.40 -14.53
CA PHE A 181 -9.04 6.87 -13.20
C PHE A 181 -10.52 6.69 -12.88
N ARG A 182 -11.39 7.62 -13.30
CA ARG A 182 -12.85 7.46 -13.22
C ARG A 182 -13.31 6.21 -13.95
N ASP A 183 -12.92 6.09 -15.21
CA ASP A 183 -13.27 4.94 -16.05
C ASP A 183 -12.85 3.61 -15.41
N LEU A 184 -11.64 3.54 -14.87
CA LEU A 184 -11.13 2.36 -14.19
C LEU A 184 -11.96 2.02 -12.95
N ILE A 185 -12.23 2.99 -12.08
CA ILE A 185 -12.99 2.78 -10.84
C ILE A 185 -14.44 2.41 -11.16
N TYR A 186 -15.09 3.11 -12.08
CA TYR A 186 -16.47 2.80 -12.50
C TYR A 186 -16.58 1.41 -13.14
N LYS A 187 -15.60 1.04 -13.96
CA LYS A 187 -15.54 -0.30 -14.55
C LYS A 187 -15.45 -1.39 -13.46
N ILE A 188 -14.63 -1.20 -12.45
CA ILE A 188 -14.51 -2.14 -11.34
C ILE A 188 -15.82 -2.18 -10.54
N ARG A 189 -16.37 -1.03 -10.13
CA ARG A 189 -17.62 -0.93 -9.37
C ARG A 189 -18.83 -1.53 -10.10
N LYS A 190 -18.87 -1.41 -11.42
CA LYS A 190 -19.93 -2.02 -12.23
C LYS A 190 -19.97 -3.54 -12.12
N SER A 191 -18.82 -4.17 -12.07
CA SER A 191 -18.72 -5.63 -11.98
C SER A 191 -18.65 -6.12 -10.52
N TYR A 192 -18.13 -5.29 -9.63
CA TYR A 192 -17.87 -5.60 -8.22
C TYR A 192 -18.28 -4.41 -7.34
N PRO A 193 -19.60 -4.22 -7.10
CA PRO A 193 -20.13 -3.05 -6.37
C PRO A 193 -19.58 -2.89 -4.95
N ASP A 194 -19.22 -4.00 -4.32
CA ASP A 194 -18.70 -4.04 -2.96
C ASP A 194 -17.17 -3.83 -2.86
N ALA A 195 -16.49 -3.59 -3.99
CA ALA A 195 -15.06 -3.34 -4.00
C ALA A 195 -14.72 -2.10 -3.16
N ALA A 196 -13.75 -2.26 -2.24
CA ALA A 196 -13.19 -1.15 -1.48
C ALA A 196 -12.01 -0.53 -2.23
N PHE A 197 -11.90 0.79 -2.16
CA PHE A 197 -10.85 1.54 -2.85
C PHE A 197 -10.05 2.38 -1.88
N ARG A 198 -8.72 2.28 -2.03
CA ARG A 198 -7.75 3.12 -1.34
C ARG A 198 -6.85 3.81 -2.34
N SER A 199 -6.44 5.05 -2.03
CA SER A 199 -5.41 5.74 -2.80
C SER A 199 -4.57 6.66 -1.92
N ASN A 200 -3.42 7.08 -2.44
CA ASN A 200 -2.58 8.10 -1.86
C ASN A 200 -2.37 9.23 -2.87
N PHE A 201 -2.34 10.48 -2.36
CA PHE A 201 -2.15 11.67 -3.16
C PHE A 201 -1.03 12.52 -2.59
N ILE A 202 -0.22 13.09 -3.47
CA ILE A 202 0.86 14.03 -3.14
C ILE A 202 0.33 15.44 -3.38
N VAL A 203 0.39 16.28 -2.33
CA VAL A 203 -0.04 17.67 -2.33
C VAL A 203 1.17 18.59 -2.26
N GLY A 204 1.17 19.67 -3.03
CA GLY A 204 2.27 20.63 -3.07
C GLY A 204 3.43 20.19 -3.97
N TYR A 205 3.15 19.34 -4.98
CA TYR A 205 4.16 19.01 -5.97
C TYR A 205 4.59 20.28 -6.74
N PRO A 206 5.88 20.47 -7.09
CA PRO A 206 6.34 21.70 -7.74
C PRO A 206 5.54 22.08 -8.99
N GLY A 207 4.96 23.28 -8.96
CA GLY A 207 4.10 23.82 -9.99
C GLY A 207 2.66 23.31 -9.98
N GLU A 208 2.17 22.82 -8.83
CA GLU A 208 0.74 22.55 -8.57
C GLU A 208 -0.02 23.88 -8.49
N THR A 209 -1.04 24.05 -9.32
CA THR A 209 -1.89 25.25 -9.35
C THR A 209 -3.14 25.06 -8.48
N GLU A 210 -3.93 26.14 -8.36
CA GLU A 210 -5.23 26.06 -7.69
C GLU A 210 -6.19 25.16 -8.47
N GLU A 211 -6.18 25.27 -9.81
CA GLU A 211 -7.01 24.45 -10.68
C GLU A 211 -6.65 22.95 -10.58
N ASP A 212 -5.36 22.62 -10.39
CA ASP A 212 -4.92 21.23 -10.18
C ASP A 212 -5.46 20.70 -8.84
N HIS A 213 -5.49 21.54 -7.79
CA HIS A 213 -6.04 21.20 -6.48
C HIS A 213 -7.56 21.04 -6.51
N ASP A 214 -8.27 21.96 -7.16
CA ASP A 214 -9.73 21.89 -7.35
C ASP A 214 -10.12 20.62 -8.12
N GLU A 215 -9.38 20.26 -9.18
CA GLU A 215 -9.60 19.01 -9.93
C GLU A 215 -9.44 17.77 -9.03
N LEU A 216 -8.50 17.79 -8.09
CA LEU A 216 -8.33 16.70 -7.11
C LEU A 216 -9.50 16.64 -6.13
N ILE A 217 -9.97 17.79 -5.61
CA ILE A 217 -11.13 17.87 -4.73
C ILE A 217 -12.38 17.31 -5.43
N ASP A 218 -12.63 17.75 -6.66
CA ASP A 218 -13.78 17.29 -7.43
C ASP A 218 -13.73 15.80 -7.72
N PHE A 219 -12.54 15.26 -8.03
CA PHE A 219 -12.34 13.83 -8.21
C PHE A 219 -12.65 13.05 -6.93
N ILE A 220 -12.19 13.50 -5.78
CA ILE A 220 -12.44 12.83 -4.48
C ILE A 220 -13.93 12.86 -4.13
N LYS A 221 -14.60 14.01 -4.33
CA LYS A 221 -16.05 14.14 -4.13
C LYS A 221 -16.85 13.19 -5.02
N GLU A 222 -16.43 13.05 -6.27
CA GLU A 222 -17.13 12.21 -7.25
C GLU A 222 -16.85 10.72 -6.99
N MET A 223 -15.57 10.36 -6.79
CA MET A 223 -15.16 8.96 -6.69
C MET A 223 -15.51 8.32 -5.37
N GLN A 224 -15.64 9.08 -4.28
CA GLN A 224 -16.04 8.53 -2.98
C GLN A 224 -15.22 7.27 -2.64
N LEU A 225 -13.87 7.39 -2.64
CA LEU A 225 -13.01 6.29 -2.26
C LEU A 225 -13.20 5.97 -0.77
N ASP A 226 -13.00 4.71 -0.38
CA ASP A 226 -13.18 4.30 1.01
C ASP A 226 -12.09 4.93 1.89
N TRP A 227 -10.87 4.98 1.36
CA TRP A 227 -9.68 5.46 2.06
C TRP A 227 -8.80 6.34 1.15
N CYS A 228 -8.40 7.49 1.63
CA CYS A 228 -7.38 8.32 0.97
C CYS A 228 -6.34 8.79 1.97
N GLY A 229 -5.06 8.64 1.61
CA GLY A 229 -3.95 9.28 2.29
C GLY A 229 -3.47 10.51 1.52
N PHE A 230 -3.28 11.64 2.20
CA PHE A 230 -2.73 12.86 1.61
C PHE A 230 -1.37 13.17 2.23
N PHE A 231 -0.36 13.34 1.39
CA PHE A 231 1.01 13.55 1.83
C PHE A 231 1.57 14.82 1.22
N SER A 232 2.23 15.64 2.02
CA SER A 232 3.01 16.75 1.48
C SER A 232 4.11 16.25 0.56
N PHE A 233 4.34 16.93 -0.55
CA PHE A 233 5.52 16.67 -1.38
C PHE A 233 6.79 16.75 -0.51
N SER A 234 7.61 15.70 -0.58
CA SER A 234 8.94 15.65 0.04
C SER A 234 10.01 15.92 -1.03
N ASP A 235 10.83 16.93 -0.79
CA ASP A 235 11.92 17.31 -1.69
C ASP A 235 13.12 16.39 -1.47
N GLU A 236 13.09 15.26 -2.17
CA GLU A 236 14.10 14.23 -2.04
C GLU A 236 15.27 14.47 -2.99
N GLU A 237 16.46 14.71 -2.44
CA GLU A 237 17.68 14.94 -3.21
C GLU A 237 17.94 13.82 -4.24
N GLY A 238 18.41 14.19 -5.41
CA GLY A 238 18.70 13.26 -6.51
C GLY A 238 17.49 12.79 -7.30
N THR A 239 16.27 13.25 -6.94
CA THR A 239 15.07 13.00 -7.75
C THR A 239 14.89 14.07 -8.83
N TYR A 240 14.12 13.74 -9.87
CA TYR A 240 13.76 14.73 -10.89
C TYR A 240 13.01 15.93 -10.28
N ALA A 241 12.13 15.66 -9.32
CA ALA A 241 11.29 16.70 -8.71
C ALA A 241 12.10 17.70 -7.86
N SER A 242 13.23 17.29 -7.29
CA SER A 242 14.07 18.17 -6.49
C SER A 242 14.69 19.32 -7.30
N GLY A 243 14.89 19.10 -8.62
CA GLY A 243 15.40 20.11 -9.56
C GLY A 243 14.31 21.01 -10.17
N LEU A 244 13.04 20.80 -9.82
CA LEU A 244 11.96 21.62 -10.37
C LEU A 244 11.87 22.97 -9.64
N GLU A 245 11.61 24.01 -10.43
CA GLU A 245 11.25 25.34 -9.95
C GLU A 245 9.77 25.37 -9.50
N ASN A 246 9.31 26.52 -9.01
CA ASN A 246 7.92 26.76 -8.57
C ASN A 246 7.47 25.82 -7.43
N LYS A 247 8.33 25.65 -6.43
CA LYS A 247 7.97 24.95 -5.18
C LYS A 247 6.84 25.71 -4.48
N ILE A 248 5.89 24.95 -3.97
CA ILE A 248 4.70 25.49 -3.31
C ILE A 248 5.05 25.90 -1.87
N ASP A 249 4.49 27.01 -1.42
CA ASP A 249 4.66 27.47 -0.04
C ASP A 249 4.12 26.43 0.96
N LYS A 250 4.85 26.22 2.04
CA LYS A 250 4.48 25.21 3.05
C LYS A 250 3.13 25.52 3.73
N SER A 251 2.78 26.79 3.89
CA SER A 251 1.49 27.18 4.47
C SER A 251 0.32 26.77 3.56
N LEU A 252 0.45 26.96 2.25
CA LEU A 252 -0.54 26.55 1.27
C LEU A 252 -0.65 25.02 1.19
N ILE A 253 0.47 24.28 1.26
CA ILE A 253 0.44 22.81 1.31
C ILE A 253 -0.34 22.33 2.54
N ILE A 254 -0.11 22.92 3.70
CA ILE A 254 -0.81 22.57 4.95
C ILE A 254 -2.32 22.87 4.83
N GLU A 255 -2.70 23.97 4.21
CA GLU A 255 -4.09 24.34 3.98
C GLU A 255 -4.78 23.32 3.07
N ARG A 256 -4.19 23.00 1.91
CA ARG A 256 -4.71 22.02 0.96
C ARG A 256 -4.81 20.60 1.58
N LEU A 257 -3.81 20.19 2.37
CA LEU A 257 -3.85 18.93 3.10
C LEU A 257 -5.02 18.85 4.07
N LYS A 258 -5.29 19.93 4.82
CA LYS A 258 -6.42 19.98 5.74
C LYS A 258 -7.75 19.88 5.02
N GLU A 259 -7.92 20.63 3.94
CA GLU A 259 -9.14 20.62 3.14
C GLU A 259 -9.45 19.22 2.60
N LEU A 260 -8.47 18.57 1.99
CA LEU A 260 -8.61 17.21 1.46
C LEU A 260 -8.87 16.19 2.57
N SER A 261 -8.19 16.33 3.72
CA SER A 261 -8.39 15.43 4.87
C SER A 261 -9.79 15.55 5.44
N TYR A 262 -10.30 16.76 5.65
CA TYR A 262 -11.68 16.97 6.11
C TYR A 262 -12.71 16.41 5.13
N LEU A 263 -12.52 16.65 3.83
CA LEU A 263 -13.40 16.09 2.81
C LEU A 263 -13.41 14.55 2.84
N GLN A 264 -12.24 13.93 2.96
CA GLN A 264 -12.15 12.46 3.02
C GLN A 264 -12.74 11.91 4.32
N ASP A 265 -12.54 12.59 5.46
CA ASP A 265 -13.12 12.19 6.73
C ASP A 265 -14.66 12.17 6.67
N GLU A 266 -15.28 13.17 6.02
CA GLU A 266 -16.72 13.21 5.78
C GLU A 266 -17.17 12.05 4.87
N ILE A 267 -16.45 11.78 3.78
CA ILE A 267 -16.75 10.68 2.86
C ILE A 267 -16.64 9.33 3.58
N THR A 268 -15.51 9.09 4.26
CA THR A 268 -15.27 7.84 4.99
C THR A 268 -16.33 7.64 6.05
N SER A 269 -16.60 8.66 6.87
CA SER A 269 -17.63 8.61 7.91
C SER A 269 -19.03 8.30 7.34
N SER A 270 -19.41 8.94 6.22
CA SER A 270 -20.69 8.67 5.54
C SER A 270 -20.78 7.22 5.05
N LYS A 271 -19.70 6.69 4.45
CA LYS A 271 -19.68 5.30 3.98
C LYS A 271 -19.73 4.31 5.14
N ARG A 272 -19.08 4.62 6.27
CA ARG A 272 -19.13 3.79 7.48
C ARG A 272 -20.51 3.81 8.11
N ASN A 273 -21.13 4.97 8.20
CA ASN A 273 -22.51 5.12 8.68
C ASN A 273 -23.51 4.31 7.85
N ALA A 274 -23.30 4.23 6.53
CA ALA A 274 -24.17 3.45 5.63
C ALA A 274 -24.13 1.92 5.91
N LEU A 275 -23.14 1.43 6.65
CA LEU A 275 -23.03 0.02 7.03
C LEU A 275 -23.81 -0.31 8.32
N ILE A 276 -24.35 0.68 9.02
CA ILE A 276 -25.10 0.44 10.27
C ILE A 276 -26.35 -0.43 9.98
N GLY A 277 -26.46 -1.53 10.70
CA GLY A 277 -27.49 -2.55 10.51
C GLY A 277 -27.12 -3.67 9.55
N GLU A 278 -26.03 -3.51 8.78
CA GLU A 278 -25.55 -4.54 7.85
C GLU A 278 -24.81 -5.66 8.59
N LYS A 279 -24.94 -6.86 8.04
CA LYS A 279 -24.15 -8.03 8.47
C LYS A 279 -22.80 -8.01 7.82
N ILE A 280 -21.74 -8.08 8.62
CA ILE A 280 -20.34 -8.09 8.17
C ILE A 280 -19.61 -9.31 8.70
N SER A 281 -18.64 -9.82 7.92
CA SER A 281 -17.69 -10.84 8.36
C SER A 281 -16.40 -10.16 8.80
N VAL A 282 -15.99 -10.39 10.03
CA VAL A 282 -14.86 -9.73 10.69
C VAL A 282 -13.78 -10.74 11.03
N LEU A 283 -12.54 -10.54 10.58
CA LEU A 283 -11.37 -11.23 11.11
C LEU A 283 -10.96 -10.54 12.41
N VAL A 284 -10.96 -11.27 13.50
CA VAL A 284 -10.60 -10.73 14.83
C VAL A 284 -9.08 -10.71 14.97
N ASP A 285 -8.50 -9.50 14.92
CA ASP A 285 -7.04 -9.30 14.94
C ASP A 285 -6.42 -9.35 16.35
N SER A 286 -7.20 -8.88 17.32
CA SER A 286 -6.83 -8.90 18.75
C SER A 286 -8.10 -8.81 19.60
N HIS A 287 -7.94 -8.92 20.93
CA HIS A 287 -9.07 -8.80 21.85
C HIS A 287 -9.81 -7.48 21.65
N GLY A 288 -11.11 -7.55 21.37
CA GLY A 288 -11.98 -6.40 21.13
C GLY A 288 -11.81 -5.70 19.78
N VAL A 289 -10.90 -6.16 18.90
CA VAL A 289 -10.60 -5.48 17.63
C VAL A 289 -10.51 -6.47 16.48
N GLY A 290 -11.15 -6.13 15.36
CA GLY A 290 -11.07 -6.88 14.11
C GLY A 290 -11.14 -5.98 12.90
N ARG A 291 -11.20 -6.58 11.72
CA ARG A 291 -11.34 -5.91 10.42
C ARG A 291 -12.23 -6.71 9.49
N THR A 292 -12.90 -6.02 8.59
CA THR A 292 -13.50 -6.64 7.40
C THR A 292 -12.48 -6.67 6.26
N TYR A 293 -12.89 -7.16 5.11
CA TYR A 293 -12.07 -7.06 3.90
C TYR A 293 -11.83 -5.60 3.45
N ARG A 294 -12.63 -4.64 3.96
CA ARG A 294 -12.56 -3.22 3.58
C ARG A 294 -11.43 -2.46 4.25
N GLU A 295 -10.81 -3.02 5.28
CA GLU A 295 -9.71 -2.41 6.03
C GLU A 295 -8.40 -3.18 5.84
N ALA A 296 -7.36 -2.48 5.39
CA ALA A 296 -5.99 -3.02 5.41
C ALA A 296 -5.41 -2.92 6.83
N PRO A 297 -4.70 -3.96 7.30
CA PRO A 297 -4.14 -3.97 8.65
C PRO A 297 -3.15 -2.82 8.86
N ASP A 298 -3.19 -2.21 10.04
CA ASP A 298 -2.36 -1.08 10.51
C ASP A 298 -2.47 0.22 9.68
N ILE A 299 -3.35 0.29 8.68
CA ILE A 299 -3.41 1.41 7.74
C ILE A 299 -4.76 2.11 7.77
N ASP A 300 -5.86 1.34 7.76
CA ASP A 300 -7.22 1.85 7.68
C ASP A 300 -7.93 1.77 9.04
N GLY A 301 -9.25 1.97 9.06
CA GLY A 301 -10.05 1.85 10.27
C GLY A 301 -10.13 0.43 10.82
N ILE A 302 -10.77 0.28 11.96
CA ILE A 302 -10.99 -0.98 12.67
C ILE A 302 -12.48 -1.25 12.89
N VAL A 303 -12.77 -2.47 13.32
CA VAL A 303 -14.07 -2.87 13.85
C VAL A 303 -13.93 -3.25 15.32
N SER A 304 -14.57 -2.49 16.22
CA SER A 304 -14.71 -2.89 17.61
C SER A 304 -15.67 -4.07 17.70
N VAL A 305 -15.25 -5.15 18.33
CA VAL A 305 -16.00 -6.41 18.42
C VAL A 305 -16.15 -6.84 19.89
N PRO A 306 -17.19 -7.65 20.23
CA PRO A 306 -17.34 -8.19 21.58
C PRO A 306 -16.11 -8.98 22.04
N ASP A 307 -15.82 -8.92 23.34
CA ASP A 307 -14.73 -9.67 23.97
C ASP A 307 -14.87 -11.20 23.85
N SER A 308 -16.08 -11.68 23.59
CA SER A 308 -16.36 -13.09 23.33
C SER A 308 -15.86 -13.62 21.99
N CYS A 309 -15.53 -12.70 21.04
CA CYS A 309 -14.98 -13.07 19.75
C CYS A 309 -13.55 -13.57 19.90
N ARG A 310 -13.23 -14.68 19.23
CA ARG A 310 -11.92 -15.32 19.33
C ARG A 310 -10.94 -14.70 18.33
N VAL A 311 -9.76 -14.33 18.84
CA VAL A 311 -8.65 -13.86 18.00
C VAL A 311 -8.27 -14.92 16.98
N GLY A 312 -8.05 -14.50 15.73
CA GLY A 312 -7.71 -15.38 14.61
C GLY A 312 -8.90 -16.10 13.97
N GLU A 313 -10.12 -15.83 14.40
CA GLU A 313 -11.32 -16.41 13.78
C GLU A 313 -12.13 -15.35 13.04
N PHE A 314 -12.85 -15.80 12.00
CA PHE A 314 -13.87 -14.98 11.35
C PHE A 314 -15.16 -15.07 12.12
N THR A 315 -15.75 -13.91 12.40
CA THR A 315 -17.03 -13.82 13.11
C THR A 315 -18.01 -12.94 12.32
N ASP A 316 -19.22 -13.44 12.13
CA ASP A 316 -20.30 -12.67 11.52
C ASP A 316 -20.96 -11.79 12.59
N LEU A 317 -20.97 -10.49 12.36
CA LEU A 317 -21.47 -9.47 13.28
C LEU A 317 -22.42 -8.51 12.56
N ILE A 318 -23.26 -7.79 13.34
CA ILE A 318 -24.10 -6.70 12.86
C ILE A 318 -23.46 -5.37 13.28
N VAL A 319 -23.26 -4.46 12.34
CA VAL A 319 -22.79 -3.11 12.64
C VAL A 319 -23.82 -2.37 13.47
N LYS A 320 -23.44 -1.90 14.66
CA LYS A 320 -24.30 -1.15 15.58
C LYS A 320 -24.06 0.35 15.52
N GLY A 321 -22.85 0.76 15.16
CA GLY A 321 -22.46 2.16 15.10
C GLY A 321 -21.18 2.39 14.31
N SER A 322 -20.84 3.65 14.10
CA SER A 322 -19.56 4.06 13.54
C SER A 322 -19.04 5.34 14.20
N LEU A 323 -17.74 5.50 14.27
CA LEU A 323 -17.07 6.69 14.76
C LEU A 323 -15.90 7.04 13.81
N GLY A 324 -16.16 7.99 12.90
CA GLY A 324 -15.19 8.32 11.84
C GLY A 324 -14.87 7.10 10.97
N PRO A 325 -13.60 6.65 10.93
CA PRO A 325 -13.17 5.49 10.14
C PRO A 325 -13.59 4.14 10.77
N ASP A 326 -13.89 4.11 12.07
CA ASP A 326 -14.07 2.87 12.83
C ASP A 326 -15.54 2.45 12.89
N LEU A 327 -15.77 1.15 13.00
CA LEU A 327 -17.09 0.55 13.22
C LEU A 327 -17.17 -0.06 14.63
N GLU A 328 -18.38 -0.10 15.15
CA GLU A 328 -18.76 -0.93 16.30
C GLU A 328 -19.73 -2.00 15.82
N ALA A 329 -19.45 -3.25 16.11
CA ALA A 329 -20.30 -4.37 15.71
C ALA A 329 -20.49 -5.36 16.86
N ASP A 330 -21.66 -6.05 16.87
CA ASP A 330 -22.03 -6.99 17.92
C ASP A 330 -22.66 -8.25 17.32
N LEU A 331 -22.74 -9.29 18.14
CA LEU A 331 -23.51 -10.49 17.83
C LEU A 331 -24.99 -10.13 17.61
N THR A 332 -25.67 -10.90 16.82
CA THR A 332 -27.12 -10.73 16.53
C THR A 332 -27.99 -10.89 17.75
#